data_a0bdd8747318a380e81d039cd125dfaf
#
_entry.id   a0bdd8747318a380e81d039cd125dfaf
#
_cell.length_a   1.000
_cell.length_b   1.000
_cell.length_c   1.000
_cell.angle_alpha   90.00
_cell.angle_beta   90.00
_cell.angle_gamma   90.00
#
_symmetry.space_group_name_H-M   'P 1'
#
loop_
_entity.id
_entity.type
_entity.pdbx_description
1 polymer ?
#
loop_
_entity_poly.entity_id
_entity_poly.type
_entity_poly.pdbx_seq_one_letter_code
_entity_poly.pdbx_strand_id
1 'polypeptide(L)'
;GGWPSSLDAEVTRHVAKLEKMMGRKLGDANDPLLVSVRSGAKFSMPGMMDTVLNLGLNDASVIGLANVTGDERFAYDSYRRFIAMYARIVLDVDGDLFEHPLEAAKAKAGTDNDADLDAKALQQLVKTFLAAVRKATGSPFPQDPRAQLDGAIEAVFKSWNGARAIAYRVREKISHELGTAVNVQAMVFGNRDDNSGTGVGFTRNAATGENRPYGDFLVNAQGEDVVAGIRNTLTLDHMRKIFPSIHSELLKIFVRLEEHYTDMCDTEFTIEQGRLWMLQTRVGKRTGAAALKMAVDMTKGTVGTRGRKWKISREEAVMRVTAEHLDSVLHPQFKKKGASIAKGLGASPGAAVGRAYFTADDAETAAKKGEKVVLVRNETSPEDVHGMMVAQGILTARGGLVSHAAVVARGWGTPAVVGADAVKISGKSFSVGSTTISQGDVISIDG
;
A
#
# COMPACT_ATOMS: atom_id res chain seq x y z
N GLY A 1 9.62 21.36 15.94
CA GLY A 1 8.59 22.03 16.70
C GLY A 1 7.95 21.04 17.68
N GLY A 2 7.70 21.49 18.89
CA GLY A 2 7.08 20.64 19.90
C GLY A 2 5.58 20.48 19.69
N TRP A 3 4.98 19.62 20.46
CA TRP A 3 3.53 19.40 20.53
C TRP A 3 2.82 20.70 20.96
N PRO A 4 1.90 21.25 20.16
CA PRO A 4 1.16 22.45 20.56
C PRO A 4 0.32 22.19 21.82
N SER A 5 0.32 23.12 22.78
CA SER A 5 -0.38 22.95 24.05
C SER A 5 -1.91 22.74 23.91
N SER A 6 -2.51 23.30 22.85
CA SER A 6 -3.94 23.11 22.53
C SER A 6 -4.26 21.72 21.98
N LEU A 7 -3.29 21.05 21.34
CA LEU A 7 -3.50 19.79 20.63
C LEU A 7 -3.87 18.66 21.61
N ASP A 8 -3.30 18.61 22.80
CA ASP A 8 -3.56 17.58 23.79
C ASP A 8 -5.04 17.56 24.21
N ALA A 9 -5.61 18.75 24.52
CA ALA A 9 -7.01 18.87 24.86
C ALA A 9 -7.93 18.51 23.67
N GLU A 10 -7.53 18.84 22.44
CA GLU A 10 -8.28 18.50 21.24
C GLU A 10 -8.26 16.99 20.99
N VAL A 11 -7.11 16.34 21.07
CA VAL A 11 -6.96 14.89 20.92
C VAL A 11 -7.84 14.19 21.98
N THR A 12 -7.75 14.57 23.24
CA THR A 12 -8.55 13.99 24.33
C THR A 12 -10.04 14.09 24.05
N ARG A 13 -10.51 15.29 23.67
CA ARG A 13 -11.93 15.53 23.34
C ARG A 13 -12.40 14.69 22.14
N HIS A 14 -11.59 14.58 21.10
CA HIS A 14 -11.97 13.87 19.89
C HIS A 14 -11.86 12.35 20.05
N VAL A 15 -10.92 11.83 20.84
CA VAL A 15 -10.87 10.41 21.23
C VAL A 15 -12.13 10.05 22.02
N ALA A 16 -12.50 10.84 23.03
CA ALA A 16 -13.74 10.60 23.79
C ALA A 16 -15.00 10.62 22.90
N LYS A 17 -15.05 11.51 21.88
CA LYS A 17 -16.13 11.53 20.90
C LYS A 17 -16.14 10.25 20.06
N LEU A 18 -14.98 9.78 19.59
CA LEU A 18 -14.84 8.55 18.81
C LEU A 18 -15.28 7.34 19.64
N GLU A 19 -14.80 7.23 20.87
CA GLU A 19 -15.20 6.18 21.82
C GLU A 19 -16.71 6.12 22.02
N LYS A 20 -17.34 7.29 22.24
CA LYS A 20 -18.80 7.40 22.37
C LYS A 20 -19.53 6.94 21.11
N MET A 21 -19.02 7.29 19.92
CA MET A 21 -19.63 6.89 18.64
C MET A 21 -19.50 5.39 18.39
N MET A 22 -18.37 4.79 18.79
CA MET A 22 -18.09 3.37 18.61
C MET A 22 -18.65 2.50 19.73
N GLY A 23 -19.04 3.08 20.87
CA GLY A 23 -19.49 2.35 22.06
C GLY A 23 -18.38 1.55 22.74
N ARG A 24 -17.12 1.86 22.48
CA ARG A 24 -15.91 1.17 22.95
C ARG A 24 -14.88 2.17 23.42
N LYS A 25 -13.96 1.77 24.29
CA LYS A 25 -12.85 2.62 24.75
C LYS A 25 -11.53 2.19 24.15
N LEU A 26 -10.66 3.15 23.88
CA LEU A 26 -9.32 2.92 23.38
C LEU A 26 -8.53 2.05 24.37
N GLY A 27 -8.09 0.87 23.92
CA GLY A 27 -7.33 -0.07 24.74
C GLY A 27 -8.09 -0.71 25.90
N ASP A 28 -9.42 -0.74 25.86
CA ASP A 28 -10.24 -1.44 26.88
C ASP A 28 -9.84 -2.90 26.98
N ALA A 29 -9.77 -3.41 28.22
CA ALA A 29 -9.35 -4.77 28.48
C ALA A 29 -10.39 -5.84 28.08
N ASN A 30 -11.65 -5.47 27.86
CA ASN A 30 -12.72 -6.41 27.53
C ASN A 30 -13.17 -6.31 26.07
N ASP A 31 -13.42 -5.10 25.56
CA ASP A 31 -13.82 -4.84 24.16
C ASP A 31 -13.09 -3.59 23.63
N PRO A 32 -11.82 -3.73 23.20
CA PRO A 32 -11.00 -2.59 22.85
C PRO A 32 -11.47 -1.90 21.57
N LEU A 33 -11.58 -0.56 21.61
CA LEU A 33 -11.49 0.24 20.42
C LEU A 33 -10.04 0.23 19.93
N LEU A 34 -9.82 -0.20 18.71
CA LEU A 34 -8.53 -0.07 18.06
C LEU A 34 -8.60 1.01 16.98
N VAL A 35 -7.52 1.74 16.81
CA VAL A 35 -7.45 2.83 15.82
C VAL A 35 -6.23 2.70 14.93
N SER A 36 -6.33 3.29 13.75
CA SER A 36 -5.19 3.61 12.89
C SER A 36 -4.82 5.07 13.02
N VAL A 37 -3.53 5.38 12.94
CA VAL A 37 -2.99 6.74 12.90
C VAL A 37 -2.31 6.91 11.55
N ARG A 38 -2.84 7.79 10.71
CA ARG A 38 -2.49 7.92 9.29
C ARG A 38 -2.18 9.38 8.95
N SER A 39 -1.30 9.59 7.96
CA SER A 39 -1.06 10.92 7.41
C SER A 39 -2.28 11.47 6.68
N GLY A 40 -2.47 12.79 6.76
CA GLY A 40 -3.52 13.55 6.07
C GLY A 40 -2.92 14.67 5.22
N ALA A 41 -1.85 14.38 4.46
CA ALA A 41 -1.21 15.37 3.60
C ALA A 41 -2.12 15.77 2.44
N LYS A 42 -1.99 17.03 1.99
CA LYS A 42 -2.75 17.58 0.84
C LYS A 42 -2.52 16.76 -0.44
N PHE A 43 -1.29 16.30 -0.66
CA PHE A 43 -0.94 15.44 -1.80
C PHE A 43 -0.76 14.00 -1.33
N SER A 44 -1.30 13.06 -2.10
CA SER A 44 -1.07 11.64 -1.86
C SER A 44 0.39 11.28 -2.17
N MET A 45 1.07 10.71 -1.19
CA MET A 45 2.44 10.22 -1.29
C MET A 45 2.49 8.74 -0.88
N PRO A 46 2.11 7.81 -1.78
CA PRO A 46 1.94 6.40 -1.44
C PRO A 46 3.22 5.79 -0.85
N GLY A 47 3.14 5.21 0.33
CA GLY A 47 4.27 4.57 1.01
C GLY A 47 5.35 5.51 1.56
N MET A 48 5.21 6.85 1.38
CA MET A 48 6.24 7.81 1.83
C MET A 48 6.03 8.29 3.26
N MET A 49 4.79 8.23 3.76
CA MET A 49 4.41 8.66 5.10
C MET A 49 4.06 7.44 5.94
N ASP A 50 4.38 7.51 7.21
CA ASP A 50 4.12 6.41 8.14
C ASP A 50 2.63 6.29 8.50
N THR A 51 2.23 5.06 8.79
CA THR A 51 0.90 4.69 9.27
C THR A 51 1.09 3.69 10.41
N VAL A 52 0.37 3.88 11.52
CA VAL A 52 0.34 2.92 12.63
C VAL A 52 -1.06 2.30 12.69
N LEU A 53 -1.14 0.98 12.61
CA LEU A 53 -2.38 0.21 12.68
C LEU A 53 -2.49 -0.53 14.00
N ASN A 54 -3.69 -0.99 14.35
CA ASN A 54 -4.00 -1.79 15.55
C ASN A 54 -3.61 -1.11 16.86
N LEU A 55 -3.50 0.22 16.87
CA LEU A 55 -3.15 1.01 18.05
C LEU A 55 -4.25 0.88 19.12
N GLY A 56 -3.84 0.69 20.36
CA GLY A 56 -4.72 0.38 21.50
C GLY A 56 -4.54 -1.05 22.00
N LEU A 57 -3.81 -1.91 21.25
CA LEU A 57 -3.44 -3.24 21.75
C LEU A 57 -2.34 -3.15 22.79
N ASN A 58 -2.52 -3.92 23.86
CA ASN A 58 -1.58 -4.14 24.94
C ASN A 58 -1.82 -5.55 25.52
N ASP A 59 -1.09 -5.93 26.56
CA ASP A 59 -1.17 -7.27 27.14
C ASP A 59 -2.55 -7.61 27.72
N ALA A 60 -3.35 -6.60 28.13
CA ALA A 60 -4.70 -6.80 28.61
C ALA A 60 -5.74 -6.77 27.47
N SER A 61 -5.67 -5.79 26.60
CA SER A 61 -6.65 -5.61 25.52
C SER A 61 -6.58 -6.69 24.43
N VAL A 62 -5.43 -7.36 24.24
CA VAL A 62 -5.34 -8.51 23.31
C VAL A 62 -6.21 -9.68 23.80
N ILE A 63 -6.30 -9.88 25.11
CA ILE A 63 -7.17 -10.92 25.70
C ILE A 63 -8.63 -10.55 25.48
N GLY A 64 -9.00 -9.28 25.71
CA GLY A 64 -10.34 -8.78 25.40
C GLY A 64 -10.71 -8.96 23.95
N LEU A 65 -9.81 -8.62 23.03
CA LEU A 65 -10.02 -8.79 21.59
C LEU A 65 -10.24 -10.27 21.25
N ALA A 66 -9.43 -11.19 21.82
CA ALA A 66 -9.59 -12.63 21.62
C ALA A 66 -10.97 -13.12 22.09
N ASN A 67 -11.41 -12.68 23.27
CA ASN A 67 -12.71 -13.04 23.84
C ASN A 67 -13.89 -12.54 23.00
N VAL A 68 -13.87 -11.27 22.58
CA VAL A 68 -14.95 -10.66 21.79
C VAL A 68 -15.04 -11.25 20.39
N THR A 69 -13.89 -11.57 19.80
CA THR A 69 -13.84 -12.14 18.44
C THR A 69 -14.04 -13.67 18.44
N GLY A 70 -13.79 -14.34 19.56
CA GLY A 70 -13.73 -15.79 19.64
C GLY A 70 -12.52 -16.40 18.90
N ASP A 71 -11.52 -15.56 18.55
CA ASP A 71 -10.37 -15.93 17.73
C ASP A 71 -9.07 -15.40 18.35
N GLU A 72 -8.40 -16.28 19.11
CA GLU A 72 -7.09 -15.97 19.69
C GLU A 72 -6.02 -15.73 18.63
N ARG A 73 -6.08 -16.49 17.52
CA ARG A 73 -5.12 -16.33 16.45
C ARG A 73 -5.17 -14.92 15.88
N PHE A 74 -6.36 -14.42 15.52
CA PHE A 74 -6.57 -13.08 15.02
C PHE A 74 -6.08 -12.00 16.00
N ALA A 75 -6.39 -12.16 17.30
CA ALA A 75 -6.00 -11.18 18.30
C ALA A 75 -4.47 -11.09 18.45
N TYR A 76 -3.78 -12.23 18.55
CA TYR A 76 -2.33 -12.24 18.71
C TYR A 76 -1.59 -11.92 17.40
N ASP A 77 -2.13 -12.21 16.23
CA ASP A 77 -1.60 -11.74 14.96
C ASP A 77 -1.67 -10.21 14.85
N SER A 78 -2.81 -9.63 15.23
CA SER A 78 -2.97 -8.18 15.29
C SER A 78 -2.00 -7.51 16.27
N TYR A 79 -1.77 -8.14 17.43
CA TYR A 79 -0.86 -7.60 18.44
C TYR A 79 0.61 -7.70 18.02
N ARG A 80 1.06 -8.83 17.45
CA ARG A 80 2.43 -8.95 16.96
C ARG A 80 2.72 -7.93 15.84
N ARG A 81 1.76 -7.73 14.92
CA ARG A 81 1.85 -6.73 13.84
C ARG A 81 1.97 -5.32 14.41
N PHE A 82 1.15 -5.01 15.42
CA PHE A 82 1.21 -3.72 16.09
C PHE A 82 2.56 -3.47 16.77
N ILE A 83 3.08 -4.45 17.53
CA ILE A 83 4.38 -4.32 18.21
C ILE A 83 5.49 -4.05 17.19
N ALA A 84 5.58 -4.85 16.12
CA ALA A 84 6.62 -4.69 15.11
C ALA A 84 6.52 -3.33 14.39
N MET A 85 5.31 -2.94 13.98
CA MET A 85 5.05 -1.67 13.30
C MET A 85 5.35 -0.47 14.21
N TYR A 86 4.83 -0.47 15.43
CA TYR A 86 5.03 0.60 16.40
C TYR A 86 6.51 0.74 16.78
N ALA A 87 7.19 -0.37 17.03
CA ALA A 87 8.60 -0.37 17.37
C ALA A 87 9.45 0.23 16.24
N ARG A 88 9.19 -0.13 14.99
CA ARG A 88 9.91 0.41 13.83
C ARG A 88 9.60 1.89 13.60
N ILE A 89 8.34 2.29 13.65
CA ILE A 89 7.90 3.64 13.26
C ILE A 89 8.09 4.65 14.41
N VAL A 90 7.75 4.28 15.63
CA VAL A 90 7.70 5.21 16.76
C VAL A 90 8.96 5.13 17.63
N LEU A 91 9.51 3.91 17.80
CA LEU A 91 10.66 3.69 18.67
C LEU A 91 11.99 3.58 17.92
N ASP A 92 11.96 3.67 16.57
CA ASP A 92 13.13 3.61 15.68
C ASP A 92 13.96 2.32 15.87
N VAL A 93 13.26 1.20 16.07
CA VAL A 93 13.87 -0.12 16.24
C VAL A 93 14.00 -0.80 14.88
N ASP A 94 15.15 -1.44 14.64
CA ASP A 94 15.42 -2.18 13.41
C ASP A 94 14.38 -3.29 13.15
N GLY A 95 13.82 -3.30 11.94
CA GLY A 95 12.80 -4.25 11.50
C GLY A 95 13.24 -5.70 11.50
N ASP A 96 14.51 -5.96 11.22
CA ASP A 96 15.10 -7.31 11.17
C ASP A 96 14.93 -8.08 12.51
N LEU A 97 14.85 -7.33 13.62
CA LEU A 97 14.61 -7.92 14.95
C LEU A 97 13.21 -8.59 15.06
N PHE A 98 12.29 -8.26 14.17
CA PHE A 98 10.94 -8.82 14.10
C PHE A 98 10.78 -9.78 12.92
N GLU A 99 11.42 -9.49 11.80
CA GLU A 99 11.34 -10.32 10.59
C GLU A 99 12.00 -11.68 10.78
N HIS A 100 13.22 -11.73 11.33
CA HIS A 100 13.94 -12.97 11.55
C HIS A 100 13.20 -13.97 12.47
N PRO A 101 12.64 -13.58 13.64
CA PRO A 101 11.84 -14.48 14.46
C PRO A 101 10.54 -14.92 13.78
N LEU A 102 9.92 -14.08 12.96
CA LEU A 102 8.72 -14.43 12.20
C LEU A 102 9.04 -15.50 11.14
N GLU A 103 10.12 -15.31 10.37
CA GLU A 103 10.58 -16.29 9.39
C GLU A 103 10.95 -17.62 10.06
N ALA A 104 11.63 -17.58 11.22
CA ALA A 104 11.93 -18.79 11.98
C ALA A 104 10.67 -19.52 12.47
N ALA A 105 9.63 -18.78 12.88
CA ALA A 105 8.35 -19.37 13.27
C ALA A 105 7.63 -20.02 12.09
N LYS A 106 7.62 -19.37 10.91
CA LYS A 106 7.06 -19.93 9.66
C LYS A 106 7.80 -21.20 9.25
N ALA A 107 9.13 -21.17 9.22
CA ALA A 107 9.95 -22.34 8.91
C ALA A 107 9.67 -23.51 9.85
N LYS A 108 9.51 -23.25 11.16
CA LYS A 108 9.14 -24.26 12.14
C LYS A 108 7.74 -24.85 11.92
N ALA A 109 6.80 -24.03 11.44
CA ALA A 109 5.45 -24.46 11.10
C ALA A 109 5.35 -25.13 9.72
N GLY A 110 6.42 -25.10 8.91
CA GLY A 110 6.46 -25.68 7.56
C GLY A 110 5.64 -24.87 6.54
N THR A 111 5.55 -23.55 6.72
CA THR A 111 4.78 -22.64 5.83
C THR A 111 5.59 -21.41 5.49
N ASP A 112 5.28 -20.79 4.35
CA ASP A 112 5.79 -19.47 3.94
C ASP A 112 4.77 -18.35 4.25
N ASN A 113 3.57 -18.70 4.72
CA ASN A 113 2.47 -17.77 4.95
C ASN A 113 2.23 -17.58 6.45
N ASP A 114 2.33 -16.35 6.94
CA ASP A 114 2.08 -16.03 8.35
C ASP A 114 0.62 -16.25 8.79
N ALA A 115 -0.33 -16.30 7.82
CA ALA A 115 -1.72 -16.66 8.09
C ALA A 115 -1.90 -18.09 8.59
N ASP A 116 -0.96 -18.98 8.32
CA ASP A 116 -1.00 -20.38 8.73
C ASP A 116 -0.41 -20.63 10.15
N LEU A 117 0.17 -19.60 10.77
CA LEU A 117 0.65 -19.69 12.15
C LEU A 117 -0.52 -19.81 13.12
N ASP A 118 -0.44 -20.74 14.05
CA ASP A 118 -1.43 -20.92 15.10
C ASP A 118 -1.32 -19.88 16.23
N ALA A 119 -2.35 -19.80 17.07
CA ALA A 119 -2.40 -18.83 18.17
C ALA A 119 -1.19 -18.98 19.14
N LYS A 120 -0.73 -20.19 19.38
CA LYS A 120 0.39 -20.46 20.29
C LYS A 120 1.72 -19.95 19.73
N ALA A 121 1.96 -20.13 18.43
CA ALA A 121 3.13 -19.59 17.76
C ALA A 121 3.12 -18.06 17.79
N LEU A 122 1.95 -17.44 17.54
CA LEU A 122 1.78 -15.99 17.59
C LEU A 122 1.94 -15.41 18.99
N GLN A 123 1.44 -16.08 20.04
CA GLN A 123 1.69 -15.70 21.43
C GLN A 123 3.19 -15.74 21.77
N GLN A 124 3.91 -16.74 21.27
CA GLN A 124 5.36 -16.83 21.47
C GLN A 124 6.10 -15.71 20.71
N LEU A 125 5.66 -15.37 19.50
CA LEU A 125 6.21 -14.23 18.74
C LEU A 125 6.00 -12.91 19.48
N VAL A 126 4.80 -12.67 20.04
CA VAL A 126 4.53 -11.47 20.84
C VAL A 126 5.53 -11.34 21.99
N LYS A 127 5.77 -12.41 22.74
CA LYS A 127 6.77 -12.42 23.84
C LYS A 127 8.18 -12.11 23.34
N THR A 128 8.55 -12.70 22.20
CA THR A 128 9.86 -12.47 21.56
C THR A 128 10.01 -11.02 21.12
N PHE A 129 8.97 -10.44 20.50
CA PHE A 129 8.96 -9.06 20.04
C PHE A 129 9.04 -8.04 21.19
N LEU A 130 8.27 -8.27 22.27
CA LEU A 130 8.33 -7.44 23.48
C LEU A 130 9.73 -7.46 24.11
N ALA A 131 10.36 -8.64 24.16
CA ALA A 131 11.73 -8.77 24.64
C ALA A 131 12.75 -8.07 23.73
N ALA A 132 12.57 -8.15 22.40
CA ALA A 132 13.41 -7.46 21.43
C ALA A 132 13.31 -5.94 21.59
N VAL A 133 12.09 -5.39 21.74
CA VAL A 133 11.88 -3.95 22.00
C VAL A 133 12.61 -3.53 23.27
N ARG A 134 12.42 -4.25 24.37
CA ARG A 134 13.08 -3.93 25.64
C ARG A 134 14.61 -3.96 25.53
N LYS A 135 15.14 -4.92 24.78
CA LYS A 135 16.60 -5.03 24.54
C LYS A 135 17.13 -3.87 23.70
N ALA A 136 16.39 -3.48 22.66
CA ALA A 136 16.81 -2.43 21.74
C ALA A 136 16.69 -1.00 22.34
N THR A 137 15.62 -0.74 23.09
CA THR A 137 15.30 0.60 23.62
C THR A 137 15.70 0.81 25.07
N GLY A 138 16.00 -0.23 25.82
CA GLY A 138 16.19 -0.21 27.28
C GLY A 138 14.88 -0.06 28.09
N SER A 139 13.74 0.08 27.43
CA SER A 139 12.42 0.30 28.05
C SER A 139 11.41 -0.74 27.57
N PRO A 140 10.39 -1.09 28.38
CA PRO A 140 9.33 -1.96 27.92
C PRO A 140 8.49 -1.30 26.81
N PHE A 141 7.85 -2.11 25.98
CA PHE A 141 6.86 -1.63 25.00
C PHE A 141 5.71 -0.89 25.72
N PRO A 142 5.29 0.29 25.24
CA PRO A 142 4.25 1.10 25.88
C PRO A 142 2.93 0.32 26.02
N GLN A 143 2.42 0.20 27.25
CA GLN A 143 1.15 -0.48 27.53
C GLN A 143 -0.02 0.51 27.71
N ASP A 144 0.24 1.80 27.93
CA ASP A 144 -0.78 2.84 27.98
C ASP A 144 -1.24 3.24 26.57
N PRO A 145 -2.52 3.05 26.21
CA PRO A 145 -3.05 3.38 24.91
C PRO A 145 -2.95 4.86 24.55
N ARG A 146 -2.97 5.76 25.53
CA ARG A 146 -2.80 7.18 25.28
C ARG A 146 -1.34 7.50 24.93
N ALA A 147 -0.39 6.97 25.62
CA ALA A 147 1.03 7.13 25.29
C ALA A 147 1.35 6.55 23.90
N GLN A 148 0.74 5.40 23.54
CA GLN A 148 0.84 4.83 22.21
C GLN A 148 0.30 5.81 21.14
N LEU A 149 -0.85 6.42 21.38
CA LEU A 149 -1.50 7.36 20.46
C LEU A 149 -0.65 8.61 20.27
N ASP A 150 -0.16 9.20 21.34
CA ASP A 150 0.64 10.42 21.30
C ASP A 150 1.96 10.17 20.52
N GLY A 151 2.62 9.05 20.80
CA GLY A 151 3.83 8.64 20.07
C GLY A 151 3.58 8.39 18.57
N ALA A 152 2.45 7.75 18.22
CA ALA A 152 2.10 7.50 16.82
C ALA A 152 1.77 8.80 16.06
N ILE A 153 1.03 9.74 16.69
CA ILE A 153 0.75 11.05 16.09
C ILE A 153 2.05 11.81 15.82
N GLU A 154 2.96 11.81 16.79
CA GLU A 154 4.27 12.47 16.64
C GLU A 154 5.10 11.83 15.52
N ALA A 155 5.13 10.50 15.43
CA ALA A 155 5.85 9.79 14.40
C ALA A 155 5.30 10.11 12.99
N VAL A 156 3.97 10.17 12.84
CA VAL A 156 3.35 10.56 11.57
C VAL A 156 3.71 12.00 11.18
N PHE A 157 3.73 12.94 12.11
CA PHE A 157 4.22 14.29 11.81
C PHE A 157 5.70 14.31 11.42
N LYS A 158 6.56 13.55 12.11
CA LYS A 158 7.99 13.43 11.80
C LYS A 158 8.23 12.82 10.43
N SER A 159 7.40 11.86 10.01
CA SER A 159 7.54 11.16 8.72
C SER A 159 7.44 12.10 7.51
N TRP A 160 6.80 13.29 7.64
CA TRP A 160 6.84 14.33 6.61
C TRP A 160 8.28 14.74 6.24
N ASN A 161 9.18 14.75 7.19
CA ASN A 161 10.58 15.13 7.02
C ASN A 161 11.52 13.91 6.90
N GLY A 162 10.97 12.72 6.76
CA GLY A 162 11.75 11.52 6.45
C GLY A 162 12.37 11.58 5.05
N ALA A 163 13.52 10.93 4.86
CA ALA A 163 14.26 10.97 3.60
C ALA A 163 13.42 10.56 2.39
N ARG A 164 12.61 9.51 2.51
CA ARG A 164 11.68 9.03 1.47
C ARG A 164 10.67 10.10 1.05
N ALA A 165 10.03 10.74 2.04
CA ALA A 165 9.03 11.77 1.80
C ALA A 165 9.65 13.03 1.18
N ILE A 166 10.86 13.41 1.58
CA ILE A 166 11.61 14.52 0.98
C ILE A 166 11.93 14.21 -0.48
N ALA A 167 12.54 13.05 -0.77
CA ALA A 167 12.90 12.65 -2.12
C ALA A 167 11.68 12.62 -3.06
N TYR A 168 10.57 12.08 -2.58
CA TYR A 168 9.31 12.05 -3.32
C TYR A 168 8.79 13.46 -3.62
N ARG A 169 8.77 14.36 -2.63
CA ARG A 169 8.31 15.75 -2.83
C ARG A 169 9.19 16.51 -3.83
N VAL A 170 10.51 16.33 -3.79
CA VAL A 170 11.43 16.94 -4.77
C VAL A 170 11.06 16.48 -6.19
N ARG A 171 10.86 15.17 -6.38
CA ARG A 171 10.48 14.62 -7.68
C ARG A 171 9.14 15.11 -8.19
N GLU A 172 8.12 15.08 -7.33
CA GLU A 172 6.75 15.47 -7.68
C GLU A 172 6.53 17.00 -7.61
N LYS A 173 7.59 17.78 -7.38
CA LYS A 173 7.53 19.26 -7.25
C LYS A 173 6.53 19.73 -6.19
N ILE A 174 6.38 18.97 -5.09
CA ILE A 174 5.51 19.30 -3.97
C ILE A 174 6.29 20.19 -3.00
N SER A 175 5.69 21.32 -2.59
CA SER A 175 6.32 22.23 -1.64
C SER A 175 6.57 21.57 -0.28
N HIS A 176 7.75 21.80 0.28
CA HIS A 176 8.12 21.32 1.62
C HIS A 176 7.37 22.04 2.74
N GLU A 177 6.83 23.24 2.47
CA GLU A 177 6.12 24.09 3.44
C GLU A 177 4.69 23.63 3.76
N LEU A 178 4.15 22.64 3.02
CA LEU A 178 2.74 22.24 3.18
C LEU A 178 2.48 21.48 4.47
N GLY A 179 3.42 20.66 4.93
CA GLY A 179 3.22 19.78 6.09
C GLY A 179 2.18 18.68 5.87
N THR A 180 1.83 18.01 6.95
CA THR A 180 0.79 16.97 6.97
C THR A 180 -0.15 17.16 8.14
N ALA A 181 -1.41 16.75 7.98
CA ALA A 181 -2.32 16.46 9.07
C ALA A 181 -2.18 15.00 9.52
N VAL A 182 -2.80 14.65 10.63
CA VAL A 182 -2.90 13.28 11.13
C VAL A 182 -4.37 12.90 11.27
N ASN A 183 -4.74 11.72 10.76
CA ASN A 183 -6.06 11.15 10.91
C ASN A 183 -6.00 9.99 11.90
N VAL A 184 -6.82 10.05 12.96
CA VAL A 184 -7.05 8.92 13.87
C VAL A 184 -8.41 8.31 13.52
N GLN A 185 -8.42 7.06 13.10
CA GLN A 185 -9.59 6.39 12.54
C GLN A 185 -9.83 5.05 13.22
N ALA A 186 -11.09 4.74 13.57
CA ALA A 186 -11.44 3.41 14.06
C ALA A 186 -11.05 2.32 13.05
N MET A 187 -10.46 1.22 13.56
CA MET A 187 -10.10 0.07 12.75
C MET A 187 -11.34 -0.74 12.36
N VAL A 188 -11.26 -1.28 11.15
CA VAL A 188 -12.10 -2.38 10.64
C VAL A 188 -11.18 -3.46 10.08
N PHE A 189 -11.56 -4.73 10.20
CA PHE A 189 -10.64 -5.83 10.04
C PHE A 189 -11.01 -6.71 8.85
N GLY A 190 -10.22 -6.61 7.78
CA GLY A 190 -10.33 -7.49 6.62
C GLY A 190 -9.77 -8.89 6.84
N ASN A 191 -9.00 -9.10 7.92
CA ASN A 191 -8.41 -10.37 8.30
C ASN A 191 -9.12 -11.03 9.49
N ARG A 192 -10.41 -10.73 9.70
CA ARG A 192 -11.16 -11.27 10.82
C ARG A 192 -11.61 -12.71 10.61
N ASP A 193 -12.05 -13.02 9.39
CA ASP A 193 -12.56 -14.33 9.00
C ASP A 193 -12.65 -14.44 7.46
N ASP A 194 -13.11 -15.58 6.95
CA ASP A 194 -13.27 -15.82 5.51
C ASP A 194 -14.42 -15.00 4.87
N ASN A 195 -15.29 -14.37 5.67
CA ASN A 195 -16.31 -13.43 5.22
C ASN A 195 -15.83 -11.97 5.31
N SER A 196 -14.52 -11.79 5.44
CA SER A 196 -13.83 -10.52 5.52
C SER A 196 -12.75 -10.42 4.44
N GLY A 197 -12.34 -9.21 4.13
CA GLY A 197 -11.31 -8.97 3.12
C GLY A 197 -10.96 -7.50 3.02
N THR A 198 -9.96 -7.20 2.21
CA THR A 198 -9.53 -5.82 1.97
C THR A 198 -9.12 -5.66 0.51
N GLY A 199 -9.19 -4.45 -0.01
CA GLY A 199 -8.83 -4.20 -1.39
C GLY A 199 -8.61 -2.74 -1.73
N VAL A 200 -8.07 -2.56 -2.91
CA VAL A 200 -7.86 -1.27 -3.57
C VAL A 200 -8.61 -1.30 -4.90
N GLY A 201 -9.35 -0.26 -5.20
CA GLY A 201 -10.14 -0.18 -6.41
C GLY A 201 -10.08 1.18 -7.09
N PHE A 202 -10.01 1.14 -8.41
CA PHE A 202 -10.04 2.33 -9.25
C PHE A 202 -11.37 2.39 -10.00
N THR A 203 -11.96 3.56 -10.08
CA THR A 203 -13.23 3.74 -10.79
C THR A 203 -13.10 3.57 -12.31
N ARG A 204 -11.89 3.74 -12.86
CA ARG A 204 -11.50 3.46 -14.25
C ARG A 204 -10.14 2.78 -14.30
N ASN A 205 -9.83 2.15 -15.43
CA ASN A 205 -8.51 1.57 -15.63
C ASN A 205 -7.45 2.68 -15.71
N ALA A 206 -6.58 2.74 -14.70
CA ALA A 206 -5.55 3.78 -14.58
C ALA A 206 -4.39 3.59 -15.58
N ALA A 207 -4.24 2.43 -16.19
CA ALA A 207 -3.23 2.18 -17.22
C ALA A 207 -3.74 2.55 -18.62
N THR A 208 -5.00 2.21 -18.96
CA THR A 208 -5.55 2.35 -20.31
C THR A 208 -6.55 3.51 -20.46
N GLY A 209 -7.11 3.99 -19.37
CA GLY A 209 -8.18 5.01 -19.38
C GLY A 209 -9.57 4.47 -19.69
N GLU A 210 -9.75 3.16 -19.85
CA GLU A 210 -11.06 2.57 -20.08
C GLU A 210 -12.01 2.83 -18.91
N ASN A 211 -13.26 3.13 -19.24
CA ASN A 211 -14.33 3.29 -18.25
C ASN A 211 -14.80 1.93 -17.75
N ARG A 212 -13.90 1.23 -17.11
CA ARG A 212 -14.12 -0.07 -16.45
C ARG A 212 -13.39 -0.04 -15.11
N PRO A 213 -14.12 -0.19 -14.01
CA PRO A 213 -13.51 -0.35 -12.70
C PRO A 213 -12.56 -1.54 -12.67
N TYR A 214 -11.44 -1.40 -11.99
CA TYR A 214 -10.50 -2.49 -11.75
C TYR A 214 -9.86 -2.33 -10.37
N GLY A 215 -9.24 -3.38 -9.90
CA GLY A 215 -8.55 -3.36 -8.63
C GLY A 215 -8.27 -4.77 -8.16
N ASP A 216 -7.59 -4.81 -7.04
CA ASP A 216 -7.15 -6.03 -6.38
C ASP A 216 -7.76 -6.14 -4.99
N PHE A 217 -8.07 -7.35 -4.57
CA PHE A 217 -8.52 -7.61 -3.21
C PHE A 217 -7.99 -8.95 -2.70
N LEU A 218 -7.99 -9.12 -1.39
CA LEU A 218 -7.67 -10.37 -0.71
C LEU A 218 -8.76 -10.70 0.31
N VAL A 219 -9.12 -11.96 0.37
CA VAL A 219 -9.95 -12.51 1.44
C VAL A 219 -9.06 -12.75 2.66
N ASN A 220 -9.59 -12.51 3.85
CA ASN A 220 -8.92 -12.73 5.12
C ASN A 220 -7.52 -12.09 5.16
N ALA A 221 -7.46 -10.76 4.94
CA ALA A 221 -6.21 -10.01 4.82
C ALA A 221 -6.34 -8.58 5.34
N GLN A 222 -5.23 -7.98 5.77
CA GLN A 222 -5.12 -6.55 6.07
C GLN A 222 -4.71 -5.76 4.83
N GLY A 223 -4.92 -4.42 4.85
CA GLY A 223 -4.62 -3.55 3.73
C GLY A 223 -3.16 -3.59 3.28
N GLU A 224 -2.23 -3.74 4.22
CA GLU A 224 -0.80 -3.88 3.94
C GLU A 224 -0.47 -5.13 3.12
N ASP A 225 -1.19 -6.24 3.31
CA ASP A 225 -0.98 -7.50 2.57
C ASP A 225 -1.28 -7.33 1.07
N VAL A 226 -2.24 -6.46 0.72
CA VAL A 226 -2.59 -6.13 -0.68
C VAL A 226 -1.54 -5.22 -1.31
N VAL A 227 -1.11 -4.19 -0.58
CA VAL A 227 -0.24 -3.13 -1.11
C VAL A 227 1.22 -3.58 -1.17
N ALA A 228 1.68 -4.35 -0.18
CA ALA A 228 3.03 -4.89 -0.15
C ALA A 228 3.30 -5.96 -1.22
N GLY A 229 2.24 -6.59 -1.76
CA GLY A 229 2.38 -7.63 -2.78
C GLY A 229 2.90 -8.96 -2.26
N ILE A 230 2.82 -9.19 -0.94
CA ILE A 230 3.30 -10.41 -0.28
C ILE A 230 2.47 -11.64 -0.73
N ARG A 231 1.18 -11.44 -1.02
CA ARG A 231 0.23 -12.46 -1.47
C ARG A 231 -0.27 -12.16 -2.88
N ASN A 232 -0.54 -13.18 -3.68
CA ASN A 232 -1.20 -13.02 -4.97
C ASN A 232 -2.63 -12.53 -4.77
N THR A 233 -2.93 -11.38 -5.35
CA THR A 233 -4.23 -10.72 -5.21
C THR A 233 -5.26 -11.30 -6.19
N LEU A 234 -6.53 -11.15 -5.85
CA LEU A 234 -7.68 -11.44 -6.70
C LEU A 234 -8.20 -10.15 -7.32
N THR A 235 -8.74 -10.23 -8.53
CA THR A 235 -9.33 -9.07 -9.21
C THR A 235 -10.75 -8.78 -8.70
N LEU A 236 -11.28 -7.57 -8.96
CA LEU A 236 -12.67 -7.24 -8.66
C LEU A 236 -13.68 -8.17 -9.38
N ASP A 237 -13.33 -8.75 -10.54
CA ASP A 237 -14.17 -9.77 -11.21
C ASP A 237 -14.27 -11.06 -10.38
N HIS A 238 -13.23 -11.45 -9.66
CA HIS A 238 -13.27 -12.56 -8.70
C HIS A 238 -14.08 -12.19 -7.45
N MET A 239 -13.96 -10.94 -6.97
CA MET A 239 -14.78 -10.44 -5.86
C MET A 239 -16.28 -10.58 -6.14
N ARG A 240 -16.72 -10.37 -7.39
CA ARG A 240 -18.12 -10.58 -7.79
C ARG A 240 -18.63 -11.99 -7.53
N LYS A 241 -17.74 -12.99 -7.59
CA LYS A 241 -18.11 -14.40 -7.34
C LYS A 241 -18.18 -14.72 -5.86
N ILE A 242 -17.30 -14.11 -5.06
CA ILE A 242 -17.17 -14.39 -3.62
C ILE A 242 -18.13 -13.52 -2.81
N PHE A 243 -18.18 -12.21 -3.11
CA PHE A 243 -18.99 -11.20 -2.42
C PHE A 243 -19.89 -10.42 -3.38
N PRO A 244 -20.91 -11.03 -4.01
CA PRO A 244 -21.70 -10.41 -5.11
C PRO A 244 -22.45 -9.14 -4.67
N SER A 245 -23.02 -9.10 -3.48
CA SER A 245 -23.72 -7.94 -2.93
C SER A 245 -22.76 -6.78 -2.67
N ILE A 246 -21.62 -7.06 -2.05
CA ILE A 246 -20.56 -6.10 -1.73
C ILE A 246 -19.95 -5.53 -3.02
N HIS A 247 -19.66 -6.38 -4.00
CA HIS A 247 -19.20 -5.94 -5.31
C HIS A 247 -20.20 -4.95 -5.96
N SER A 248 -21.50 -5.28 -5.93
CA SER A 248 -22.53 -4.38 -6.47
C SER A 248 -22.60 -3.05 -5.72
N GLU A 249 -22.44 -3.06 -4.39
CA GLU A 249 -22.40 -1.87 -3.55
C GLU A 249 -21.15 -1.01 -3.88
N LEU A 250 -19.99 -1.64 -3.98
CA LEU A 250 -18.73 -0.97 -4.34
C LEU A 250 -18.83 -0.26 -5.69
N LEU A 251 -19.40 -0.90 -6.70
CA LEU A 251 -19.59 -0.26 -8.02
C LEU A 251 -20.52 0.96 -7.95
N LYS A 252 -21.58 0.92 -7.14
CA LYS A 252 -22.46 2.08 -6.93
C LYS A 252 -21.71 3.24 -6.24
N ILE A 253 -20.83 2.92 -5.30
CA ILE A 253 -19.97 3.91 -4.65
C ILE A 253 -18.99 4.51 -5.66
N PHE A 254 -18.37 3.71 -6.52
CA PHE A 254 -17.48 4.19 -7.58
C PHE A 254 -18.14 5.20 -8.51
N VAL A 255 -19.35 4.89 -8.97
CA VAL A 255 -20.14 5.83 -9.80
C VAL A 255 -20.41 7.14 -9.04
N ARG A 256 -20.74 7.07 -7.76
CA ARG A 256 -21.00 8.25 -6.93
C ARG A 256 -19.74 9.09 -6.71
N LEU A 257 -18.60 8.46 -6.46
CA LEU A 257 -17.32 9.14 -6.28
C LEU A 257 -16.88 9.85 -7.57
N GLU A 258 -16.96 9.15 -8.70
CA GLU A 258 -16.57 9.72 -9.99
C GLU A 258 -17.49 10.90 -10.40
N GLU A 259 -18.80 10.82 -10.12
CA GLU A 259 -19.74 11.94 -10.33
C GLU A 259 -19.43 13.12 -9.40
N HIS A 260 -19.08 12.85 -8.12
CA HIS A 260 -18.80 13.89 -7.13
C HIS A 260 -17.49 14.64 -7.42
N TYR A 261 -16.42 13.90 -7.69
CA TYR A 261 -15.10 14.47 -7.97
C TYR A 261 -14.91 14.84 -9.44
N THR A 262 -15.84 14.45 -10.31
CA THR A 262 -15.76 14.57 -11.76
C THR A 262 -14.47 14.01 -12.35
N ASP A 263 -13.81 13.10 -11.65
CA ASP A 263 -12.54 12.49 -12.04
C ASP A 263 -12.44 11.04 -11.57
N MET A 264 -11.48 10.29 -12.14
CA MET A 264 -11.17 8.93 -11.71
C MET A 264 -10.68 8.93 -10.26
N CYS A 265 -11.26 8.07 -9.46
CA CYS A 265 -10.88 7.88 -8.06
C CYS A 265 -10.13 6.57 -7.85
N ASP A 266 -9.12 6.65 -6.99
CA ASP A 266 -8.44 5.55 -6.31
C ASP A 266 -9.05 5.41 -4.92
N THR A 267 -9.40 4.18 -4.52
CA THR A 267 -10.10 3.91 -3.27
C THR A 267 -9.49 2.75 -2.52
N GLU A 268 -9.50 2.83 -1.21
CA GLU A 268 -9.20 1.72 -0.31
C GLU A 268 -10.49 1.31 0.40
N PHE A 269 -10.74 0.01 0.48
CA PHE A 269 -11.93 -0.53 1.14
C PHE A 269 -11.60 -1.79 1.93
N THR A 270 -12.42 -2.05 2.93
CA THR A 270 -12.37 -3.28 3.74
C THR A 270 -13.76 -3.88 3.83
N ILE A 271 -13.82 -5.19 3.79
CA ILE A 271 -15.02 -5.98 4.08
C ILE A 271 -14.79 -6.60 5.46
N GLU A 272 -15.64 -6.30 6.41
CA GLU A 272 -15.61 -6.94 7.73
C GLU A 272 -16.94 -7.65 7.94
N GLN A 273 -16.89 -8.97 8.04
CA GLN A 273 -18.06 -9.83 8.24
C GLN A 273 -19.22 -9.53 7.27
N GLY A 274 -18.89 -9.44 5.98
CA GLY A 274 -19.87 -9.19 4.92
C GLY A 274 -20.39 -7.76 4.84
N ARG A 275 -19.79 -6.80 5.53
CA ARG A 275 -20.09 -5.36 5.45
C ARG A 275 -18.96 -4.60 4.79
N LEU A 276 -19.30 -3.75 3.81
CA LEU A 276 -18.34 -2.89 3.12
C LEU A 276 -18.05 -1.61 3.91
N TRP A 277 -16.77 -1.28 4.00
CA TRP A 277 -16.27 -0.04 4.59
C TRP A 277 -15.31 0.64 3.62
N MET A 278 -15.60 1.89 3.28
CA MET A 278 -14.67 2.71 2.51
C MET A 278 -13.69 3.39 3.47
N LEU A 279 -12.40 3.18 3.26
CA LEU A 279 -11.35 3.71 4.14
C LEU A 279 -10.79 5.02 3.65
N GLN A 280 -10.57 5.14 2.35
CA GLN A 280 -9.96 6.30 1.72
C GLN A 280 -10.42 6.43 0.27
N THR A 281 -10.50 7.66 -0.22
CA THR A 281 -10.61 7.99 -1.65
C THR A 281 -9.68 9.15 -1.99
N ARG A 282 -9.12 9.12 -3.19
CA ARG A 282 -8.24 10.17 -3.71
C ARG A 282 -8.36 10.22 -5.23
N VAL A 283 -7.87 11.29 -5.84
CA VAL A 283 -7.71 11.34 -7.31
C VAL A 283 -6.68 10.28 -7.71
N GLY A 284 -7.08 9.38 -8.60
CA GLY A 284 -6.24 8.24 -8.98
C GLY A 284 -5.05 8.65 -9.84
N LYS A 285 -3.86 8.14 -9.49
CA LYS A 285 -2.68 8.25 -10.36
C LYS A 285 -2.90 7.39 -11.59
N ARG A 286 -2.51 7.92 -12.76
CA ARG A 286 -2.77 7.32 -14.07
C ARG A 286 -1.62 7.56 -15.03
N THR A 287 -1.52 6.75 -16.07
CA THR A 287 -0.57 6.97 -17.17
C THR A 287 -0.99 8.18 -18.02
N GLY A 288 -0.06 8.73 -18.79
CA GLY A 288 -0.38 9.82 -19.72
C GLY A 288 -1.42 9.41 -20.77
N ALA A 289 -1.33 8.20 -21.32
CA ALA A 289 -2.31 7.66 -22.25
C ALA A 289 -3.70 7.56 -21.62
N ALA A 290 -3.79 7.09 -20.38
CA ALA A 290 -5.04 7.04 -19.64
C ALA A 290 -5.59 8.42 -19.34
N ALA A 291 -4.74 9.39 -18.95
CA ALA A 291 -5.14 10.78 -18.72
C ALA A 291 -5.78 11.41 -19.95
N LEU A 292 -5.15 11.27 -21.13
CA LEU A 292 -5.68 11.74 -22.40
C LEU A 292 -7.04 11.11 -22.74
N LYS A 293 -7.11 9.78 -22.65
CA LYS A 293 -8.35 9.05 -22.94
C LYS A 293 -9.49 9.45 -22.00
N MET A 294 -9.22 9.53 -20.70
CA MET A 294 -10.22 9.93 -19.70
C MET A 294 -10.71 11.36 -19.92
N ALA A 295 -9.80 12.30 -20.18
CA ALA A 295 -10.14 13.68 -20.47
C ALA A 295 -11.11 13.76 -21.67
N VAL A 296 -10.80 13.07 -22.78
CA VAL A 296 -11.68 13.02 -23.96
C VAL A 296 -13.03 12.34 -23.65
N ASP A 297 -13.01 11.19 -22.97
CA ASP A 297 -14.25 10.44 -22.68
C ASP A 297 -15.20 11.23 -21.76
N MET A 298 -14.66 11.94 -20.76
CA MET A 298 -15.45 12.75 -19.84
C MET A 298 -16.09 13.97 -20.49
N THR A 299 -15.51 14.51 -21.60
CA THR A 299 -16.20 15.57 -22.38
C THR A 299 -17.42 15.06 -23.15
N LYS A 300 -17.44 13.76 -23.50
CA LYS A 300 -18.57 13.14 -24.21
C LYS A 300 -19.73 12.77 -23.29
N GLY A 301 -19.49 12.71 -21.99
CA GLY A 301 -20.44 12.41 -20.94
C GLY A 301 -20.29 11.02 -20.35
N THR A 302 -20.34 10.97 -19.02
CA THR A 302 -20.24 9.77 -18.19
C THR A 302 -21.57 9.54 -17.48
N VAL A 303 -21.97 8.28 -17.34
CA VAL A 303 -23.19 7.91 -16.61
C VAL A 303 -22.90 8.00 -15.11
N GLY A 304 -23.61 8.87 -14.42
CA GLY A 304 -23.55 9.06 -13.00
C GLY A 304 -24.67 8.34 -12.23
N THR A 305 -24.90 8.75 -11.00
CA THR A 305 -25.94 8.21 -10.12
C THR A 305 -27.34 8.38 -10.72
N ARG A 306 -28.18 7.37 -10.56
CA ARG A 306 -29.56 7.34 -11.10
C ARG A 306 -29.61 7.51 -12.63
N GLY A 307 -28.54 7.15 -13.36
CA GLY A 307 -28.49 7.22 -14.82
C GLY A 307 -28.33 8.64 -15.39
N ARG A 308 -28.15 9.66 -14.55
CA ARG A 308 -27.87 11.03 -15.01
C ARG A 308 -26.47 11.07 -15.63
N LYS A 309 -26.36 11.77 -16.76
CA LYS A 309 -25.05 11.98 -17.40
C LYS A 309 -24.43 13.28 -16.88
N TRP A 310 -23.16 13.22 -16.55
CA TRP A 310 -22.32 14.38 -16.26
C TRP A 310 -21.18 14.47 -17.28
N LYS A 311 -20.61 15.63 -17.46
CA LYS A 311 -19.48 15.90 -18.36
C LYS A 311 -18.64 17.06 -17.85
N ILE A 312 -17.38 17.09 -18.24
CA ILE A 312 -16.49 18.25 -18.09
C ILE A 312 -16.47 19.09 -19.36
N SER A 313 -16.06 20.34 -19.26
CA SER A 313 -15.83 21.18 -20.41
C SER A 313 -14.57 20.77 -21.19
N ARG A 314 -14.41 21.26 -22.42
CA ARG A 314 -13.18 21.00 -23.18
C ARG A 314 -11.98 21.71 -22.57
N GLU A 315 -12.18 22.91 -22.06
CA GLU A 315 -11.15 23.68 -21.36
C GLU A 315 -10.66 22.94 -20.12
N GLU A 316 -11.59 22.42 -19.32
CA GLU A 316 -11.26 21.61 -18.16
C GLU A 316 -10.51 20.32 -18.55
N ALA A 317 -10.92 19.66 -19.63
CA ALA A 317 -10.23 18.46 -20.13
C ALA A 317 -8.78 18.78 -20.53
N VAL A 318 -8.54 19.92 -21.19
CA VAL A 318 -7.18 20.38 -21.55
C VAL A 318 -6.35 20.66 -20.30
N MET A 319 -6.92 21.33 -19.29
CA MET A 319 -6.23 21.65 -18.05
C MET A 319 -5.84 20.41 -17.21
N ARG A 320 -6.49 19.27 -17.43
CA ARG A 320 -6.16 17.98 -16.75
C ARG A 320 -5.03 17.22 -17.40
N VAL A 321 -4.66 17.56 -18.63
CA VAL A 321 -3.55 16.92 -19.34
C VAL A 321 -2.31 17.79 -19.20
N THR A 322 -1.34 17.30 -18.42
CA THR A 322 -0.07 18.00 -18.18
C THR A 322 0.95 17.72 -19.28
N ALA A 323 2.01 18.52 -19.34
CA ALA A 323 3.13 18.27 -20.25
C ALA A 323 3.77 16.90 -19.99
N GLU A 324 3.90 16.50 -18.73
CA GLU A 324 4.41 15.17 -18.35
C GLU A 324 3.52 14.04 -18.89
N HIS A 325 2.19 14.21 -18.90
CA HIS A 325 1.30 13.24 -19.54
C HIS A 325 1.57 13.11 -21.04
N LEU A 326 1.82 14.21 -21.74
CA LEU A 326 2.14 14.17 -23.17
C LEU A 326 3.49 13.54 -23.44
N ASP A 327 4.52 13.89 -22.67
CA ASP A 327 5.85 13.33 -22.78
C ASP A 327 5.84 11.81 -22.57
N SER A 328 5.05 11.32 -21.59
CA SER A 328 4.93 9.89 -21.32
C SER A 328 4.30 9.08 -22.46
N VAL A 329 3.50 9.71 -23.32
CA VAL A 329 2.88 9.04 -24.49
C VAL A 329 3.87 8.88 -25.64
N LEU A 330 4.96 9.66 -25.64
CA LEU A 330 6.02 9.60 -26.64
C LEU A 330 7.11 8.58 -26.32
N HIS A 331 6.94 7.76 -25.27
CA HIS A 331 7.93 6.75 -24.88
C HIS A 331 8.22 5.73 -25.99
N PRO A 332 9.47 5.25 -26.07
CA PRO A 332 9.88 4.27 -27.06
C PRO A 332 9.04 2.98 -26.96
N GLN A 333 8.66 2.44 -28.11
CA GLN A 333 8.08 1.10 -28.23
C GLN A 333 9.02 0.19 -28.99
N PHE A 334 8.99 -1.11 -28.72
CA PHE A 334 9.78 -2.06 -29.51
C PHE A 334 9.27 -2.12 -30.95
N LYS A 335 10.12 -1.88 -31.93
CA LYS A 335 9.79 -2.05 -33.36
C LYS A 335 9.44 -3.50 -33.70
N LYS A 336 10.05 -4.47 -33.03
CA LYS A 336 9.75 -5.91 -33.12
C LYS A 336 9.78 -6.49 -31.72
N LYS A 337 8.75 -7.22 -31.36
CA LYS A 337 8.72 -7.99 -30.12
C LYS A 337 9.41 -9.33 -30.36
N GLY A 338 10.47 -9.63 -29.61
CA GLY A 338 11.12 -10.94 -29.58
C GLY A 338 10.29 -11.97 -28.77
N ALA A 339 10.77 -13.21 -28.72
CA ALA A 339 10.21 -14.20 -27.80
C ALA A 339 10.47 -13.77 -26.35
N SER A 340 9.41 -13.66 -25.55
CA SER A 340 9.55 -13.29 -24.13
C SER A 340 9.95 -14.53 -23.32
N ILE A 341 10.89 -14.40 -22.39
CA ILE A 341 11.29 -15.48 -21.48
C ILE A 341 10.34 -15.61 -20.28
N ALA A 342 9.67 -14.55 -19.90
CA ALA A 342 8.67 -14.53 -18.84
C ALA A 342 7.52 -13.57 -19.21
N LYS A 343 6.37 -13.77 -18.59
CA LYS A 343 5.21 -12.89 -18.70
C LYS A 343 4.81 -12.43 -17.30
N GLY A 344 4.34 -11.19 -17.21
CA GLY A 344 3.76 -10.59 -16.03
C GLY A 344 2.63 -9.65 -16.43
N LEU A 345 2.17 -8.84 -15.49
CA LEU A 345 1.14 -7.82 -15.70
C LEU A 345 1.81 -6.51 -16.12
N GLY A 346 1.45 -5.96 -17.27
CA GLY A 346 1.87 -4.62 -17.70
C GLY A 346 1.27 -3.57 -16.76
N ALA A 347 2.07 -3.06 -15.84
CA ALA A 347 1.61 -2.11 -14.83
C ALA A 347 1.77 -0.66 -15.27
N SER A 348 2.77 -0.35 -16.08
CA SER A 348 3.01 0.94 -16.69
C SER A 348 3.57 0.72 -18.09
N PRO A 349 2.93 1.27 -19.15
CA PRO A 349 3.28 0.97 -20.52
C PRO A 349 4.63 1.56 -20.93
N GLY A 350 5.27 0.91 -21.90
CA GLY A 350 6.50 1.35 -22.53
C GLY A 350 7.56 0.25 -22.58
N ALA A 351 8.51 0.44 -23.52
CA ALA A 351 9.66 -0.43 -23.67
C ALA A 351 10.84 0.10 -22.87
N ALA A 352 11.42 -0.73 -22.02
CA ALA A 352 12.65 -0.41 -21.32
C ALA A 352 13.74 -1.45 -21.62
N VAL A 353 14.97 -0.96 -21.80
CA VAL A 353 16.18 -1.78 -21.97
C VAL A 353 17.24 -1.28 -21.01
N GLY A 354 17.83 -2.17 -20.25
CA GLY A 354 18.89 -1.83 -19.30
C GLY A 354 19.52 -3.07 -18.69
N ARG A 355 20.53 -2.86 -17.86
CA ARG A 355 21.20 -3.93 -17.11
C ARG A 355 20.37 -4.28 -15.88
N ALA A 356 20.22 -5.56 -15.60
CA ALA A 356 19.47 -6.06 -14.45
C ALA A 356 20.23 -5.78 -13.14
N TYR A 357 19.56 -5.15 -12.19
CA TYR A 357 20.05 -4.93 -10.82
C TYR A 357 18.99 -5.37 -9.81
N PHE A 358 19.43 -6.00 -8.72
CA PHE A 358 18.56 -6.71 -7.78
C PHE A 358 18.36 -6.00 -6.44
N THR A 359 19.10 -4.91 -6.22
CA THR A 359 18.90 -4.01 -5.08
C THR A 359 18.78 -2.57 -5.57
N ALA A 360 18.07 -1.74 -4.82
CA ALA A 360 17.91 -0.33 -5.12
C ALA A 360 19.24 0.43 -5.08
N ASP A 361 20.12 0.09 -4.12
CA ASP A 361 21.44 0.70 -3.95
C ASP A 361 22.39 0.37 -5.12
N ASP A 362 22.42 -0.91 -5.55
CA ASP A 362 23.24 -1.32 -6.71
C ASP A 362 22.75 -0.62 -7.98
N ALA A 363 21.41 -0.52 -8.18
CA ALA A 363 20.81 0.17 -9.31
C ALA A 363 21.16 1.67 -9.33
N GLU A 364 21.05 2.35 -8.18
CA GLU A 364 21.40 3.76 -8.04
C GLU A 364 22.91 3.98 -8.31
N THR A 365 23.75 3.12 -7.75
CA THR A 365 25.20 3.18 -7.92
C THR A 365 25.61 3.02 -9.40
N ALA A 366 24.97 2.08 -10.11
CA ALA A 366 25.21 1.86 -11.53
C ALA A 366 24.71 3.03 -12.39
N ALA A 367 23.53 3.55 -12.08
CA ALA A 367 22.96 4.70 -12.78
C ALA A 367 23.82 5.96 -12.61
N LYS A 368 24.41 6.21 -11.43
CA LYS A 368 25.38 7.29 -11.20
C LYS A 368 26.65 7.18 -12.06
N LYS A 369 26.99 5.95 -12.52
CA LYS A 369 28.08 5.70 -13.46
C LYS A 369 27.63 5.81 -14.93
N GLY A 370 26.38 6.19 -15.20
CA GLY A 370 25.84 6.36 -16.55
C GLY A 370 25.25 5.09 -17.16
N GLU A 371 25.08 4.01 -16.40
CA GLU A 371 24.47 2.80 -16.91
C GLU A 371 22.93 2.93 -16.96
N LYS A 372 22.32 2.37 -18.00
CA LYS A 372 20.88 2.16 -18.07
C LYS A 372 20.52 0.92 -17.26
N VAL A 373 19.70 1.08 -16.24
CA VAL A 373 19.39 0.01 -15.29
C VAL A 373 17.92 -0.41 -15.37
N VAL A 374 17.65 -1.70 -15.20
CA VAL A 374 16.32 -2.24 -14.92
C VAL A 374 16.35 -2.82 -13.51
N LEU A 375 15.51 -2.29 -12.64
CA LEU A 375 15.39 -2.78 -11.27
C LEU A 375 14.54 -4.05 -11.25
N VAL A 376 15.11 -5.15 -10.75
CA VAL A 376 14.46 -6.46 -10.64
C VAL A 376 14.32 -6.84 -9.18
N ARG A 377 13.10 -7.01 -8.69
CA ARG A 377 12.81 -7.32 -7.28
C ARG A 377 11.79 -8.45 -7.16
N ASN A 378 11.72 -9.12 -6.02
CA ASN A 378 10.58 -9.97 -5.71
C ASN A 378 9.29 -9.13 -5.63
N GLU A 379 9.30 -8.13 -4.80
CA GLU A 379 8.37 -7.02 -4.67
C GLU A 379 9.17 -5.74 -4.39
N THR A 380 8.57 -4.55 -4.55
CA THR A 380 9.20 -3.30 -4.12
C THR A 380 8.52 -2.76 -2.87
N SER A 381 9.33 -2.14 -2.03
CA SER A 381 8.92 -1.40 -0.85
C SER A 381 9.24 0.09 -0.98
N PRO A 382 8.77 0.95 -0.08
CA PRO A 382 9.14 2.36 -0.06
C PRO A 382 10.66 2.61 0.06
N GLU A 383 11.40 1.69 0.61
CA GLU A 383 12.86 1.71 0.71
C GLU A 383 13.53 1.60 -0.66
N ASP A 384 12.89 0.96 -1.64
CA ASP A 384 13.42 0.78 -3.00
C ASP A 384 13.27 2.01 -3.90
N VAL A 385 12.61 3.07 -3.44
CA VAL A 385 12.21 4.24 -4.25
C VAL A 385 13.41 4.91 -4.94
N HIS A 386 14.55 5.04 -4.29
CA HIS A 386 15.75 5.65 -4.89
C HIS A 386 16.27 4.85 -6.11
N GLY A 387 16.25 3.51 -6.04
CA GLY A 387 16.60 2.64 -7.16
C GLY A 387 15.53 2.64 -8.26
N MET A 388 14.25 2.69 -7.88
CA MET A 388 13.15 2.81 -8.85
C MET A 388 13.20 4.14 -9.62
N MET A 389 13.64 5.24 -8.97
CA MET A 389 13.73 6.56 -9.59
C MET A 389 14.72 6.63 -10.75
N VAL A 390 15.81 5.90 -10.67
CA VAL A 390 16.89 5.90 -11.67
C VAL A 390 16.72 4.82 -12.73
N ALA A 391 15.80 3.87 -12.51
CA ALA A 391 15.57 2.74 -13.39
C ALA A 391 14.86 3.16 -14.69
N GLN A 392 15.31 2.60 -15.82
CA GLN A 392 14.62 2.70 -17.11
C GLN A 392 13.35 1.85 -17.13
N GLY A 393 13.28 0.84 -16.25
CA GLY A 393 12.13 -0.02 -16.10
C GLY A 393 12.19 -0.84 -14.83
N ILE A 394 11.03 -1.35 -14.40
CA ILE A 394 10.85 -2.10 -13.16
C ILE A 394 10.22 -3.46 -13.47
N LEU A 395 10.85 -4.52 -12.96
CA LEU A 395 10.36 -5.89 -13.06
C LEU A 395 10.18 -6.45 -11.64
N THR A 396 8.98 -6.94 -11.31
CA THR A 396 8.79 -7.68 -10.06
C THR A 396 8.25 -9.09 -10.29
N ALA A 397 8.76 -10.03 -9.51
CA ALA A 397 8.30 -11.42 -9.55
C ALA A 397 6.90 -11.56 -8.94
N ARG A 398 6.55 -10.73 -7.95
CA ARG A 398 5.28 -10.72 -7.24
C ARG A 398 4.59 -9.36 -7.35
N GLY A 399 3.31 -9.32 -6.94
CA GLY A 399 2.50 -8.11 -6.89
C GLY A 399 1.51 -7.98 -8.03
N GLY A 400 0.42 -7.29 -7.78
CA GLY A 400 -0.65 -6.98 -8.74
C GLY A 400 -0.56 -5.57 -9.31
N LEU A 401 -1.56 -5.17 -10.08
CA LEU A 401 -1.64 -3.85 -10.71
C LEU A 401 -1.81 -2.68 -9.73
N VAL A 402 -2.03 -2.96 -8.44
CA VAL A 402 -2.12 -1.97 -7.37
C VAL A 402 -0.97 -2.06 -6.36
N SER A 403 0.02 -2.95 -6.60
CA SER A 403 1.22 -3.06 -5.77
C SER A 403 2.02 -1.75 -5.75
N HIS A 404 2.90 -1.60 -4.77
CA HIS A 404 3.78 -0.43 -4.64
C HIS A 404 4.57 -0.17 -5.94
N ALA A 405 5.16 -1.24 -6.54
CA ALA A 405 5.86 -1.14 -7.83
C ALA A 405 4.97 -0.55 -8.93
N ALA A 406 3.75 -1.09 -9.06
CA ALA A 406 2.80 -0.69 -10.09
C ALA A 406 2.33 0.77 -9.94
N VAL A 407 1.98 1.18 -8.72
CA VAL A 407 1.46 2.53 -8.44
C VAL A 407 2.55 3.58 -8.64
N VAL A 408 3.76 3.33 -8.14
CA VAL A 408 4.89 4.25 -8.25
C VAL A 408 5.36 4.36 -9.70
N ALA A 409 5.56 3.22 -10.40
CA ALA A 409 5.98 3.20 -11.79
C ALA A 409 4.99 3.94 -12.70
N ARG A 410 3.69 3.70 -12.51
CA ARG A 410 2.62 4.38 -13.25
C ARG A 410 2.60 5.88 -12.98
N GLY A 411 2.79 6.28 -11.73
CA GLY A 411 2.87 7.69 -11.36
C GLY A 411 4.02 8.42 -12.06
N TRP A 412 5.10 7.71 -12.36
CA TRP A 412 6.29 8.28 -13.00
C TRP A 412 6.37 8.03 -14.51
N GLY A 413 5.48 7.22 -15.07
CA GLY A 413 5.56 6.81 -16.47
C GLY A 413 6.75 5.88 -16.75
N THR A 414 7.33 5.26 -15.72
CA THR A 414 8.41 4.30 -15.87
C THR A 414 7.82 2.96 -16.31
N PRO A 415 8.28 2.34 -17.42
CA PRO A 415 7.80 1.04 -17.84
C PRO A 415 7.90 0.00 -16.73
N ALA A 416 6.83 -0.77 -16.49
CA ALA A 416 6.83 -1.74 -15.42
C ALA A 416 6.04 -3.00 -15.76
N VAL A 417 6.65 -4.14 -15.43
CA VAL A 417 6.04 -5.46 -15.45
C VAL A 417 6.04 -6.00 -14.02
N VAL A 418 4.87 -6.36 -13.49
CA VAL A 418 4.73 -6.88 -12.12
C VAL A 418 4.11 -8.27 -12.13
N GLY A 419 4.30 -9.03 -11.04
CA GLY A 419 3.72 -10.38 -10.92
C GLY A 419 4.23 -11.36 -11.98
N ALA A 420 5.50 -11.29 -12.32
CA ALA A 420 6.12 -12.22 -13.24
C ALA A 420 6.55 -13.50 -12.50
N ASP A 421 5.59 -14.34 -12.11
CA ASP A 421 5.77 -15.51 -11.21
C ASP A 421 6.83 -16.52 -11.69
N ALA A 422 7.12 -16.57 -12.99
CA ALA A 422 8.15 -17.41 -13.55
C ALA A 422 9.58 -16.93 -13.19
N VAL A 423 9.75 -15.68 -12.78
CA VAL A 423 11.03 -15.07 -12.40
C VAL A 423 11.35 -15.49 -10.96
N LYS A 424 12.41 -16.28 -10.81
CA LYS A 424 12.88 -16.75 -9.50
C LYS A 424 14.21 -16.05 -9.18
N ILE A 425 14.14 -15.08 -8.25
CA ILE A 425 15.31 -14.29 -7.85
C ILE A 425 16.07 -15.01 -6.76
N SER A 426 17.40 -15.07 -6.91
CA SER A 426 18.34 -15.64 -5.92
C SER A 426 19.60 -14.79 -5.89
N GLY A 427 19.81 -14.04 -4.81
CA GLY A 427 20.96 -13.14 -4.66
C GLY A 427 21.03 -12.11 -5.79
N LYS A 428 22.11 -12.14 -6.56
CA LYS A 428 22.38 -11.21 -7.70
C LYS A 428 22.06 -11.84 -9.06
N SER A 429 21.02 -12.68 -9.14
CA SER A 429 20.55 -13.28 -10.39
C SER A 429 19.07 -13.64 -10.30
N PHE A 430 18.44 -13.86 -11.45
CA PHE A 430 17.15 -14.55 -11.52
C PHE A 430 17.19 -15.66 -12.58
N SER A 431 16.31 -16.64 -12.42
CA SER A 431 16.12 -17.71 -13.40
C SER A 431 14.68 -17.79 -13.88
N VAL A 432 14.52 -18.20 -15.15
CA VAL A 432 13.22 -18.56 -15.74
C VAL A 432 13.45 -19.86 -16.51
N GLY A 433 12.93 -20.96 -15.99
CA GLY A 433 13.25 -22.30 -16.53
C GLY A 433 14.75 -22.58 -16.46
N SER A 434 15.38 -22.83 -17.62
CA SER A 434 16.81 -23.07 -17.75
C SER A 434 17.64 -21.79 -18.01
N THR A 435 16.99 -20.65 -18.19
CA THR A 435 17.69 -19.39 -18.48
C THR A 435 18.00 -18.67 -17.18
N THR A 436 19.26 -18.27 -16.97
CA THR A 436 19.70 -17.48 -15.84
C THR A 436 20.20 -16.13 -16.31
N ILE A 437 19.78 -15.06 -15.65
CA ILE A 437 20.17 -13.67 -15.86
C ILE A 437 20.89 -13.19 -14.60
N SER A 438 22.14 -12.78 -14.77
CA SER A 438 22.98 -12.26 -13.68
C SER A 438 22.94 -10.75 -13.60
N GLN A 439 23.34 -10.19 -12.46
CA GLN A 439 23.50 -8.76 -12.31
C GLN A 439 24.42 -8.17 -13.37
N GLY A 440 23.99 -7.11 -14.04
CA GLY A 440 24.71 -6.49 -15.15
C GLY A 440 24.35 -7.02 -16.53
N ASP A 441 23.64 -8.14 -16.65
CA ASP A 441 23.13 -8.62 -17.94
C ASP A 441 22.07 -7.67 -18.48
N VAL A 442 22.03 -7.50 -19.80
CA VAL A 442 21.07 -6.62 -20.46
C VAL A 442 19.75 -7.35 -20.65
N ILE A 443 18.69 -6.76 -20.13
CA ILE A 443 17.31 -7.24 -20.30
C ILE A 443 16.44 -6.15 -20.92
N SER A 444 15.34 -6.57 -21.50
CA SER A 444 14.27 -5.69 -21.97
C SER A 444 12.93 -6.10 -21.39
N ILE A 445 12.12 -5.11 -21.05
CA ILE A 445 10.75 -5.30 -20.60
C ILE A 445 9.79 -4.45 -21.42
N ASP A 446 8.57 -4.95 -21.60
CA ASP A 446 7.47 -4.29 -22.33
C ASP A 446 6.30 -4.21 -21.35
N GLY A 447 6.12 -3.02 -20.76
CA GLY A 447 5.16 -2.74 -19.69
C GLY A 447 3.73 -2.49 -20.16
#